data_5f1bc7bd91b6b6fdf3df7f3878800ca8
#
_entry.id   5f1bc7bd91b6b6fdf3df7f3878800ca8
#
_cell.length_a   1.000
_cell.length_b   1.000
_cell.length_c   1.000
_cell.angle_alpha   90.00
_cell.angle_beta   90.00
_cell.angle_gamma   90.00
#
_symmetry.space_group_name_H-M   'P 1'
#
loop_
_entity.id
_entity.type
_entity.pdbx_description
1 polymer ?
#
loop_
_entity_poly.entity_id
_entity_poly.type
_entity_poly.pdbx_seq_one_letter_code
_entity_poly.pdbx_strand_id
1 'polypeptide(L)'
;KGLMELVQLPGLGPKKAKELVDQLGVRTIGELEYACRENRLTSLKGFGDKMQTKVLKAIEFQKSTQGQHLWVEIQWLCKQLLSELQKSRGADRRVEVVGPFQRKVEVIDCLQFLLEVHSDEDTEALDRKLKKKIESILKRAGIQTKVELFYSLRSEFGTRQVRLTSSEVHWKSLKAPKTVKASTEKTFYQKLSLEWIPPECRETGEEINFARKQNLDDSLVGWNDVQGVFHNHTTFSDGSATLEQMVKRARDLGFQYIGISDHSQTAFYANGLKKDQIEKQH
;
A
#
# COMPACT_ATOMS: atom_id res chain seq x y z
N LYS A 1 -1.77 -20.66 -17.98
CA LYS A 1 -1.18 -19.99 -16.80
C LYS A 1 0.14 -19.29 -17.18
N GLY A 2 1.12 -19.97 -17.78
CA GLY A 2 2.43 -19.41 -18.12
C GLY A 2 2.41 -18.23 -19.09
N LEU A 3 1.57 -18.26 -20.14
CA LEU A 3 1.46 -17.13 -21.07
C LEU A 3 0.99 -15.84 -20.38
N MET A 4 0.08 -15.95 -19.40
CA MET A 4 -0.41 -14.80 -18.61
C MET A 4 0.69 -14.17 -17.77
N GLU A 5 1.61 -14.96 -17.23
CA GLU A 5 2.75 -14.45 -16.44
C GLU A 5 3.75 -13.69 -17.33
N LEU A 6 3.98 -14.19 -18.55
CA LEU A 6 4.87 -13.52 -19.52
C LEU A 6 4.32 -12.18 -20.00
N VAL A 7 2.99 -12.09 -20.22
CA VAL A 7 2.35 -10.84 -20.67
C VAL A 7 2.38 -9.73 -19.63
N GLN A 8 2.54 -10.05 -18.34
CA GLN A 8 2.65 -9.07 -17.28
C GLN A 8 4.01 -8.35 -17.26
N LEU A 9 5.02 -8.88 -17.97
CA LEU A 9 6.32 -8.23 -18.03
C LEU A 9 6.28 -6.96 -18.91
N PRO A 10 6.74 -5.81 -18.42
CA PRO A 10 6.82 -4.58 -19.19
C PRO A 10 7.58 -4.75 -20.50
N GLY A 11 6.92 -4.44 -21.62
CA GLY A 11 7.48 -4.54 -22.96
C GLY A 11 7.30 -5.90 -23.64
N LEU A 12 6.67 -6.87 -22.96
CA LEU A 12 6.34 -8.18 -23.51
C LEU A 12 4.82 -8.31 -23.71
N GLY A 13 4.30 -7.71 -24.78
CA GLY A 13 2.87 -7.81 -25.09
C GLY A 13 2.43 -9.22 -25.53
N PRO A 14 1.11 -9.49 -25.62
CA PRO A 14 0.56 -10.82 -25.91
C PRO A 14 1.15 -11.48 -27.17
N LYS A 15 1.37 -10.71 -28.24
CA LYS A 15 1.95 -11.21 -29.50
C LYS A 15 3.36 -11.75 -29.30
N LYS A 16 4.23 -11.00 -28.61
CA LYS A 16 5.60 -11.42 -28.34
C LYS A 16 5.67 -12.57 -27.34
N ALA A 17 4.82 -12.56 -26.31
CA ALA A 17 4.74 -13.66 -25.36
C ALA A 17 4.32 -14.98 -26.04
N LYS A 18 3.36 -14.93 -26.96
CA LYS A 18 2.97 -16.08 -27.76
C LYS A 18 4.13 -16.58 -28.63
N GLU A 19 4.87 -15.68 -29.28
CA GLU A 19 6.02 -16.05 -30.13
C GLU A 19 7.12 -16.75 -29.33
N LEU A 20 7.41 -16.31 -28.09
CA LEU A 20 8.35 -16.98 -27.17
C LEU A 20 7.90 -18.40 -26.80
N VAL A 21 6.60 -18.59 -26.56
CA VAL A 21 6.02 -19.92 -26.28
C VAL A 21 6.12 -20.82 -27.49
N ASP A 22 5.71 -20.33 -28.66
CA ASP A 22 5.61 -21.15 -29.89
C ASP A 22 6.99 -21.52 -30.46
N GLN A 23 7.97 -20.59 -30.40
CA GLN A 23 9.27 -20.81 -31.08
C GLN A 23 10.38 -21.28 -30.11
N LEU A 24 10.36 -20.89 -28.84
CA LEU A 24 11.39 -21.29 -27.86
C LEU A 24 10.87 -22.22 -26.77
N GLY A 25 9.56 -22.51 -26.73
CA GLY A 25 8.94 -23.32 -25.69
C GLY A 25 8.92 -22.66 -24.31
N VAL A 26 9.21 -21.36 -24.22
CA VAL A 26 9.29 -20.59 -22.96
C VAL A 26 7.90 -20.35 -22.40
N ARG A 27 7.60 -20.92 -21.23
CA ARG A 27 6.27 -20.85 -20.58
C ARG A 27 6.28 -20.17 -19.23
N THR A 28 7.44 -20.01 -18.62
CA THR A 28 7.60 -19.40 -17.29
C THR A 28 8.61 -18.26 -17.33
N ILE A 29 8.54 -17.36 -16.33
CA ILE A 29 9.51 -16.25 -16.18
C ILE A 29 10.94 -16.79 -15.99
N GLY A 30 11.09 -17.91 -15.26
CA GLY A 30 12.39 -18.54 -15.07
C GLY A 30 13.00 -19.08 -16.37
N GLU A 31 12.17 -19.74 -17.21
CA GLU A 31 12.61 -20.20 -18.54
C GLU A 31 12.94 -19.02 -19.46
N LEU A 32 12.17 -17.91 -19.35
CA LEU A 32 12.47 -16.69 -20.10
C LEU A 32 13.80 -16.08 -19.69
N GLU A 33 14.07 -15.97 -18.39
CA GLU A 33 15.34 -15.47 -17.87
C GLU A 33 16.51 -16.33 -18.38
N TYR A 34 16.38 -17.66 -18.28
CA TYR A 34 17.40 -18.57 -18.76
C TYR A 34 17.64 -18.38 -20.26
N ALA A 35 16.56 -18.32 -21.06
CA ALA A 35 16.66 -18.11 -22.51
C ALA A 35 17.32 -16.75 -22.85
N CYS A 36 17.07 -15.70 -22.05
CA CYS A 36 17.75 -14.41 -22.19
C CYS A 36 19.24 -14.51 -21.86
N ARG A 37 19.62 -15.20 -20.78
CA ARG A 37 21.03 -15.34 -20.38
C ARG A 37 21.85 -16.16 -21.38
N GLU A 38 21.21 -17.12 -22.04
CA GLU A 38 21.79 -17.95 -23.11
C GLU A 38 21.70 -17.29 -24.51
N ASN A 39 21.31 -16.00 -24.60
CA ASN A 39 21.15 -15.26 -25.85
C ASN A 39 20.19 -15.90 -26.87
N ARG A 40 19.29 -16.78 -26.44
CA ARG A 40 18.35 -17.50 -27.32
C ARG A 40 17.29 -16.61 -27.94
N LEU A 41 16.97 -15.47 -27.28
CA LEU A 41 15.98 -14.52 -27.80
C LEU A 41 16.47 -13.81 -29.05
N THR A 42 17.75 -13.58 -29.20
CA THR A 42 18.33 -12.85 -30.34
C THR A 42 18.15 -13.56 -31.67
N SER A 43 17.89 -14.87 -31.64
CA SER A 43 17.56 -15.65 -32.85
C SER A 43 16.16 -15.37 -33.39
N LEU A 44 15.30 -14.72 -32.59
CA LEU A 44 13.93 -14.40 -32.97
C LEU A 44 13.83 -13.02 -33.62
N LYS A 45 13.04 -12.91 -34.68
CA LYS A 45 12.78 -11.63 -35.35
C LYS A 45 12.07 -10.66 -34.39
N GLY A 46 12.69 -9.51 -34.13
CA GLY A 46 12.16 -8.48 -33.20
C GLY A 46 12.58 -8.63 -31.74
N PHE A 47 13.47 -9.58 -31.43
CA PHE A 47 14.06 -9.79 -30.10
C PHE A 47 15.58 -9.58 -30.11
N GLY A 48 16.04 -8.41 -30.59
CA GLY A 48 17.46 -8.07 -30.56
C GLY A 48 17.98 -7.81 -29.14
N ASP A 49 19.30 -7.61 -28.99
CA ASP A 49 20.00 -7.40 -27.70
C ASP A 49 19.34 -6.37 -26.79
N LYS A 50 18.86 -5.25 -27.35
CA LYS A 50 18.15 -4.19 -26.59
C LYS A 50 16.87 -4.74 -25.93
N MET A 51 16.13 -5.59 -26.64
CA MET A 51 14.91 -6.18 -26.13
C MET A 51 15.22 -7.20 -25.04
N GLN A 52 16.22 -8.05 -25.27
CA GLN A 52 16.68 -9.03 -24.28
C GLN A 52 17.12 -8.35 -22.97
N THR A 53 17.94 -7.30 -23.06
CA THR A 53 18.36 -6.50 -21.92
C THR A 53 17.14 -5.89 -21.18
N LYS A 54 16.15 -5.39 -21.92
CA LYS A 54 14.93 -4.84 -21.33
C LYS A 54 14.12 -5.90 -20.58
N VAL A 55 14.01 -7.10 -21.16
CA VAL A 55 13.31 -8.23 -20.53
C VAL A 55 14.03 -8.67 -19.26
N LEU A 56 15.37 -8.81 -19.29
CA LEU A 56 16.15 -9.15 -18.09
C LEU A 56 15.94 -8.12 -16.96
N LYS A 57 16.02 -6.83 -17.27
CA LYS A 57 15.75 -5.76 -16.27
C LYS A 57 14.33 -5.85 -15.71
N ALA A 58 13.33 -6.14 -16.55
CA ALA A 58 11.96 -6.30 -16.10
C ALA A 58 11.80 -7.52 -15.17
N ILE A 59 12.46 -8.62 -15.46
CA ILE A 59 12.47 -9.82 -14.60
C ILE A 59 13.16 -9.52 -13.27
N GLU A 60 14.31 -8.85 -13.28
CA GLU A 60 15.04 -8.45 -12.09
C GLU A 60 14.19 -7.52 -11.22
N PHE A 61 13.54 -6.53 -11.83
CA PHE A 61 12.60 -5.63 -11.14
C PHE A 61 11.43 -6.41 -10.53
N GLN A 62 10.78 -7.29 -11.27
CA GLN A 62 9.68 -8.11 -10.76
C GLN A 62 10.11 -9.00 -9.59
N LYS A 63 11.31 -9.59 -9.64
CA LYS A 63 11.88 -10.37 -8.54
C LYS A 63 12.17 -9.50 -7.31
N SER A 64 12.71 -8.31 -7.50
CA SER A 64 13.04 -7.38 -6.41
C SER A 64 11.81 -6.80 -5.72
N THR A 65 10.68 -6.72 -6.45
CA THR A 65 9.40 -6.21 -5.93
C THR A 65 8.41 -7.32 -5.52
N GLN A 66 8.82 -8.57 -5.60
CA GLN A 66 7.96 -9.69 -5.21
C GLN A 66 7.57 -9.59 -3.73
N GLY A 67 6.28 -9.64 -3.47
CA GLY A 67 5.72 -9.49 -2.12
C GLY A 67 5.55 -8.04 -1.67
N GLN A 68 5.93 -7.05 -2.49
CA GLN A 68 5.61 -5.64 -2.30
C GLN A 68 4.25 -5.31 -2.91
N HIS A 69 3.50 -4.47 -2.22
CA HIS A 69 2.16 -4.04 -2.64
C HIS A 69 1.99 -2.55 -2.39
N LEU A 70 1.20 -1.87 -3.21
CA LEU A 70 0.77 -0.53 -2.86
C LEU A 70 -0.13 -0.58 -1.62
N TRP A 71 -0.01 0.39 -0.75
CA TRP A 71 -0.78 0.48 0.49
C TRP A 71 -2.28 0.33 0.24
N VAL A 72 -2.80 0.99 -0.79
CA VAL A 72 -4.21 0.95 -1.17
C VAL A 72 -4.67 -0.44 -1.63
N GLU A 73 -3.80 -1.18 -2.31
CA GLU A 73 -4.11 -2.52 -2.83
C GLU A 73 -4.19 -3.58 -1.72
N ILE A 74 -3.34 -3.44 -0.68
CA ILE A 74 -3.29 -4.44 0.41
C ILE A 74 -4.16 -4.06 1.63
N GLN A 75 -4.79 -2.88 1.62
CA GLN A 75 -5.57 -2.37 2.74
C GLN A 75 -6.70 -3.33 3.17
N TRP A 76 -7.42 -3.91 2.22
CA TRP A 76 -8.50 -4.83 2.52
C TRP A 76 -8.00 -6.12 3.20
N LEU A 77 -6.84 -6.64 2.78
CA LEU A 77 -6.21 -7.82 3.38
C LEU A 77 -5.74 -7.50 4.81
N CYS A 78 -5.14 -6.36 5.04
CA CYS A 78 -4.75 -5.90 6.37
C CYS A 78 -5.96 -5.84 7.32
N LYS A 79 -7.08 -5.26 6.88
CA LYS A 79 -8.34 -5.22 7.64
C LYS A 79 -8.88 -6.62 7.94
N GLN A 80 -8.85 -7.52 6.98
CA GLN A 80 -9.28 -8.90 7.16
C GLN A 80 -8.41 -9.64 8.19
N LEU A 81 -7.08 -9.53 8.06
CA LEU A 81 -6.14 -10.13 9.00
C LEU A 81 -6.33 -9.57 10.42
N LEU A 82 -6.45 -8.25 10.57
CA LEU A 82 -6.70 -7.61 11.86
C LEU A 82 -7.97 -8.17 12.52
N SER A 83 -9.08 -8.23 11.78
CA SER A 83 -10.34 -8.78 12.28
C SER A 83 -10.20 -10.23 12.73
N GLU A 84 -9.52 -11.06 11.96
CA GLU A 84 -9.32 -12.47 12.29
C GLU A 84 -8.36 -12.69 13.46
N LEU A 85 -7.34 -11.88 13.61
CA LEU A 85 -6.45 -11.86 14.75
C LEU A 85 -7.20 -11.41 16.01
N GLN A 86 -8.00 -10.33 15.93
CA GLN A 86 -8.82 -9.85 17.04
C GLN A 86 -9.82 -10.92 17.53
N LYS A 87 -10.52 -11.60 16.62
CA LYS A 87 -11.40 -12.72 16.96
C LYS A 87 -10.66 -13.86 17.67
N SER A 88 -9.42 -14.11 17.27
CA SER A 88 -8.59 -15.17 17.88
C SER A 88 -8.08 -14.80 19.26
N ARG A 89 -7.99 -13.51 19.58
CA ARG A 89 -7.52 -13.00 20.89
C ARG A 89 -8.65 -12.73 21.88
N GLY A 90 -9.87 -12.53 21.40
CA GLY A 90 -11.00 -12.11 22.22
C GLY A 90 -11.10 -10.58 22.34
N ALA A 91 -12.20 -10.10 22.93
CA ALA A 91 -12.50 -8.68 23.02
C ALA A 91 -11.65 -7.92 24.07
N ASP A 92 -11.13 -8.61 25.05
CA ASP A 92 -10.36 -8.09 26.18
C ASP A 92 -8.86 -7.88 25.88
N ARG A 93 -8.41 -8.33 24.71
CA ARG A 93 -7.01 -8.23 24.28
C ARG A 93 -6.87 -7.33 23.07
N ARG A 94 -5.90 -6.45 23.10
CA ARG A 94 -5.63 -5.54 21.98
C ARG A 94 -4.86 -6.25 20.88
N VAL A 95 -5.24 -5.96 19.66
CA VAL A 95 -4.50 -6.28 18.43
C VAL A 95 -4.49 -5.02 17.59
N GLU A 96 -3.30 -4.52 17.27
CA GLU A 96 -3.12 -3.29 16.51
C GLU A 96 -2.24 -3.54 15.29
N VAL A 97 -2.56 -2.86 14.21
CA VAL A 97 -1.65 -2.76 13.06
C VAL A 97 -0.52 -1.82 13.43
N VAL A 98 0.71 -2.16 13.08
CA VAL A 98 1.89 -1.35 13.34
C VAL A 98 2.78 -1.26 12.10
N GLY A 99 3.89 -0.58 12.20
CA GLY A 99 4.91 -0.53 11.13
C GLY A 99 4.58 0.41 9.99
N PRO A 100 5.18 0.17 8.80
CA PRO A 100 5.04 1.00 7.63
C PRO A 100 3.58 1.16 7.16
N PHE A 101 2.76 0.10 7.30
CA PHE A 101 1.35 0.16 6.93
C PHE A 101 0.59 1.23 7.74
N GLN A 102 0.83 1.32 9.05
CA GLN A 102 0.19 2.31 9.91
C GLN A 102 0.67 3.74 9.60
N ARG A 103 1.91 3.91 9.12
CA ARG A 103 2.41 5.20 8.62
C ARG A 103 1.89 5.56 7.23
N LYS A 104 1.13 4.69 6.57
CA LYS A 104 0.63 4.86 5.19
C LYS A 104 1.76 5.05 4.17
N VAL A 105 2.88 4.35 4.36
CA VAL A 105 3.96 4.32 3.37
C VAL A 105 3.42 3.74 2.06
N GLU A 106 3.79 4.31 0.93
CA GLU A 106 3.23 3.98 -0.38
C GLU A 106 3.39 2.50 -0.75
N VAL A 107 4.57 1.94 -0.49
CA VAL A 107 4.90 0.53 -0.79
C VAL A 107 5.06 -0.25 0.50
N ILE A 108 4.29 -1.33 0.63
CA ILE A 108 4.28 -2.22 1.78
C ILE A 108 4.89 -3.56 1.38
N ASP A 109 5.94 -3.98 2.06
CA ASP A 109 6.61 -5.27 1.91
C ASP A 109 6.24 -6.27 3.01
N CYS A 110 5.74 -5.76 4.14
CA CYS A 110 5.36 -6.55 5.30
C CYS A 110 4.17 -5.94 6.05
N LEU A 111 3.18 -6.74 6.38
CA LEU A 111 2.11 -6.37 7.31
C LEU A 111 2.54 -6.76 8.72
N GLN A 112 2.50 -5.82 9.65
CA GLN A 112 2.96 -6.00 11.01
C GLN A 112 1.82 -5.80 12.00
N PHE A 113 1.69 -6.71 12.97
CA PHE A 113 0.66 -6.65 14.00
C PHE A 113 1.27 -6.79 15.40
N LEU A 114 0.80 -5.96 16.32
CA LEU A 114 1.16 -6.01 17.73
C LEU A 114 -0.01 -6.57 18.52
N LEU A 115 0.25 -7.63 19.30
CA LEU A 115 -0.73 -8.36 20.10
C LEU A 115 -0.44 -8.21 21.60
N GLU A 116 -1.48 -7.89 22.36
CA GLU A 116 -1.39 -7.88 23.81
C GLU A 116 -1.38 -9.31 24.35
N VAL A 117 -0.43 -9.59 25.26
CA VAL A 117 -0.28 -10.89 25.93
C VAL A 117 -0.17 -10.71 27.43
N HIS A 118 -0.42 -11.78 28.20
CA HIS A 118 -0.09 -11.86 29.62
C HIS A 118 1.33 -12.42 29.82
N SER A 119 1.86 -12.23 31.03
CA SER A 119 3.22 -12.67 31.39
C SER A 119 3.38 -14.19 31.41
N ASP A 120 2.29 -14.92 31.62
CA ASP A 120 2.22 -16.39 31.72
C ASP A 120 1.79 -17.05 30.40
N GLU A 121 1.59 -16.27 29.33
CA GLU A 121 1.11 -16.78 28.04
C GLU A 121 2.27 -17.33 27.20
N ASP A 122 2.11 -18.57 26.71
CA ASP A 122 3.06 -19.19 25.76
C ASP A 122 2.92 -18.51 24.38
N THR A 123 3.77 -17.51 24.17
CA THR A 123 3.79 -16.73 22.92
C THR A 123 4.27 -17.54 21.73
N GLU A 124 5.07 -18.60 21.91
CA GLU A 124 5.52 -19.45 20.79
C GLU A 124 4.39 -20.33 20.28
N ALA A 125 3.63 -20.95 21.18
CA ALA A 125 2.46 -21.74 20.80
C ALA A 125 1.39 -20.86 20.14
N LEU A 126 1.16 -19.65 20.65
CA LEU A 126 0.27 -18.66 20.09
C LEU A 126 0.72 -18.27 18.67
N ASP A 127 1.98 -17.93 18.48
CA ASP A 127 2.57 -17.55 17.21
C ASP A 127 2.38 -18.63 16.14
N ARG A 128 2.70 -19.89 16.47
CA ARG A 128 2.49 -21.04 15.58
C ARG A 128 1.03 -21.19 15.15
N LYS A 129 0.10 -21.03 16.10
CA LYS A 129 -1.35 -21.10 15.82
C LYS A 129 -1.81 -19.99 14.89
N LEU A 130 -1.41 -18.75 15.17
CA LEU A 130 -1.82 -17.58 14.39
C LEU A 130 -1.19 -17.59 13.00
N LYS A 131 0.07 -17.98 12.84
CA LYS A 131 0.75 -18.10 11.55
C LYS A 131 0.05 -19.08 10.62
N LYS A 132 -0.37 -20.26 11.10
CA LYS A 132 -1.18 -21.21 10.30
C LYS A 132 -2.47 -20.58 9.78
N LYS A 133 -3.14 -19.78 10.61
CA LYS A 133 -4.37 -19.07 10.22
C LYS A 133 -4.08 -17.99 9.17
N ILE A 134 -3.04 -17.21 9.35
CA ILE A 134 -2.58 -16.18 8.40
C ILE A 134 -2.24 -16.82 7.05
N GLU A 135 -1.44 -17.89 7.02
CA GLU A 135 -1.11 -18.62 5.80
C GLU A 135 -2.35 -19.09 5.03
N SER A 136 -3.35 -19.61 5.76
CA SER A 136 -4.62 -20.01 5.14
C SER A 136 -5.36 -18.83 4.50
N ILE A 137 -5.34 -17.65 5.14
CA ILE A 137 -5.96 -16.43 4.60
C ILE A 137 -5.21 -15.96 3.36
N LEU A 138 -3.88 -15.86 3.43
CA LEU A 138 -3.03 -15.44 2.31
C LEU A 138 -3.19 -16.36 1.10
N LYS A 139 -3.22 -17.68 1.33
CA LYS A 139 -3.44 -18.66 0.27
C LYS A 139 -4.80 -18.49 -0.41
N ARG A 140 -5.87 -18.26 0.36
CA ARG A 140 -7.21 -18.00 -0.20
C ARG A 140 -7.29 -16.68 -0.97
N ALA A 141 -6.58 -15.67 -0.48
CA ALA A 141 -6.47 -14.37 -1.14
C ALA A 141 -5.62 -14.40 -2.42
N GLY A 142 -4.78 -15.43 -2.59
CA GLY A 142 -3.82 -15.48 -3.70
C GLY A 142 -2.72 -14.43 -3.62
N ILE A 143 -2.48 -13.87 -2.44
CA ILE A 143 -1.50 -12.79 -2.20
C ILE A 143 -0.26 -13.35 -1.52
N GLN A 144 0.90 -12.98 -2.04
CA GLN A 144 2.20 -13.25 -1.42
C GLN A 144 2.66 -11.96 -0.74
N THR A 145 2.64 -11.93 0.59
CA THR A 145 3.18 -10.85 1.41
C THR A 145 3.69 -11.41 2.72
N LYS A 146 4.66 -10.73 3.30
CA LYS A 146 5.18 -11.08 4.62
C LYS A 146 4.24 -10.57 5.70
N VAL A 147 4.03 -11.37 6.76
CA VAL A 147 3.27 -10.97 7.94
C VAL A 147 4.09 -11.26 9.18
N GLU A 148 4.30 -10.25 10.00
CA GLU A 148 5.03 -10.35 11.27
C GLU A 148 4.11 -10.09 12.45
N LEU A 149 4.26 -10.90 13.49
CA LEU A 149 3.53 -10.76 14.74
C LEU A 149 4.51 -10.34 15.85
N PHE A 150 4.13 -9.32 16.59
CA PHE A 150 4.84 -8.84 17.78
C PHE A 150 3.95 -8.99 19.00
N TYR A 151 4.54 -9.23 20.15
CA TYR A 151 3.83 -9.49 21.40
C TYR A 151 4.28 -8.49 22.46
N SER A 152 3.35 -7.98 23.27
CA SER A 152 3.67 -7.02 24.33
C SER A 152 2.74 -7.20 25.52
N LEU A 153 3.29 -7.04 26.71
CA LEU A 153 2.51 -6.84 27.92
C LEU A 153 1.71 -5.54 27.84
N ARG A 154 0.55 -5.50 28.48
CA ARG A 154 -0.32 -4.32 28.52
C ARG A 154 0.40 -3.06 29.01
N SER A 155 1.26 -3.18 30.01
CA SER A 155 2.01 -2.06 30.61
C SER A 155 3.00 -1.40 29.64
N GLU A 156 3.46 -2.11 28.60
CA GLU A 156 4.46 -1.66 27.63
C GLU A 156 3.90 -1.54 26.23
N PHE A 157 2.63 -1.84 26.02
CA PHE A 157 2.01 -1.96 24.70
C PHE A 157 2.18 -0.67 23.89
N GLY A 158 1.89 0.49 24.48
CA GLY A 158 2.04 1.80 23.83
C GLY A 158 3.48 2.11 23.45
N THR A 159 4.45 1.81 24.35
CA THR A 159 5.88 1.98 24.04
C THR A 159 6.29 1.16 22.84
N ARG A 160 5.87 -0.12 22.81
CA ARG A 160 6.19 -1.03 21.71
C ARG A 160 5.48 -0.63 20.42
N GLN A 161 4.25 -0.15 20.53
CA GLN A 161 3.48 0.36 19.40
C GLN A 161 4.19 1.56 18.74
N VAL A 162 4.61 2.56 19.52
CA VAL A 162 5.39 3.70 19.01
C VAL A 162 6.68 3.20 18.36
N ARG A 163 7.43 2.31 19.03
CA ARG A 163 8.71 1.80 18.48
C ARG A 163 8.54 1.13 17.13
N LEU A 164 7.55 0.25 17.00
CA LEU A 164 7.28 -0.49 15.76
C LEU A 164 6.73 0.41 14.65
N THR A 165 5.96 1.43 15.02
CA THR A 165 5.29 2.31 14.05
C THR A 165 6.15 3.52 13.64
N SER A 166 7.26 3.78 14.30
CA SER A 166 8.19 4.85 13.96
C SER A 166 9.21 4.43 12.90
N SER A 167 9.64 5.38 12.05
CA SER A 167 10.89 5.23 11.33
C SER A 167 12.08 5.13 12.30
N GLU A 168 13.21 4.59 11.85
CA GLU A 168 14.42 4.56 12.68
C GLU A 168 14.92 5.97 13.03
N VAL A 169 14.72 6.93 12.12
CA VAL A 169 15.11 8.33 12.34
C VAL A 169 14.25 8.95 13.43
N HIS A 170 12.92 8.83 13.33
CA HIS A 170 11.99 9.33 14.35
C HIS A 170 12.28 8.72 15.71
N TRP A 171 12.39 7.39 15.81
CA TRP A 171 12.64 6.69 17.07
C TRP A 171 13.93 7.17 17.76
N LYS A 172 15.03 7.30 17.01
CA LYS A 172 16.30 7.80 17.54
C LYS A 172 16.21 9.25 17.98
N SER A 173 15.46 10.08 17.26
CA SER A 173 15.28 11.52 17.57
C SER A 173 14.43 11.76 18.81
N LEU A 174 13.55 10.83 19.20
CA LEU A 174 12.80 10.90 20.45
C LEU A 174 13.72 10.87 21.69
N LYS A 175 14.89 10.25 21.59
CA LYS A 175 15.84 10.08 22.71
C LYS A 175 15.16 9.50 23.97
N ALA A 176 14.15 8.65 23.77
CA ALA A 176 13.36 8.08 24.85
C ALA A 176 14.24 7.19 25.74
N PRO A 177 14.22 7.39 27.07
CA PRO A 177 14.90 6.50 28.01
C PRO A 177 14.37 5.06 27.88
N LYS A 178 15.25 4.06 27.94
CA LYS A 178 14.87 2.64 27.88
C LYS A 178 13.86 2.21 28.98
N THR A 179 13.80 2.98 30.06
CA THR A 179 12.89 2.75 31.20
C THR A 179 11.46 3.21 30.96
N VAL A 180 11.20 3.96 29.87
CA VAL A 180 9.85 4.46 29.58
C VAL A 180 8.95 3.32 29.18
N LYS A 181 7.99 2.99 30.03
CA LYS A 181 6.92 2.02 29.80
C LYS A 181 5.59 2.75 29.76
N ALA A 182 4.78 2.49 28.75
CA ALA A 182 3.47 3.10 28.58
C ALA A 182 2.49 2.10 27.96
N SER A 183 1.26 2.09 28.44
CA SER A 183 0.19 1.22 27.94
C SER A 183 -0.46 1.75 26.68
N THR A 184 -0.33 3.05 26.37
CA THR A 184 -0.82 3.69 25.14
C THR A 184 0.23 4.59 24.53
N GLU A 185 0.14 4.87 23.22
CA GLU A 185 1.01 5.81 22.54
C GLU A 185 0.92 7.22 23.14
N LYS A 186 -0.29 7.70 23.44
CA LYS A 186 -0.49 9.02 24.06
C LYS A 186 0.26 9.12 25.39
N THR A 187 0.14 8.12 26.25
CA THR A 187 0.87 8.08 27.53
C THR A 187 2.39 8.02 27.31
N PHE A 188 2.86 7.36 26.26
CA PHE A 188 4.29 7.33 25.91
C PHE A 188 4.81 8.74 25.58
N TYR A 189 4.13 9.46 24.68
CA TYR A 189 4.52 10.82 24.31
C TYR A 189 4.40 11.79 25.47
N GLN A 190 3.36 11.71 26.31
CA GLN A 190 3.20 12.51 27.53
C GLN A 190 4.38 12.34 28.49
N LYS A 191 4.91 11.12 28.67
CA LYS A 191 6.11 10.87 29.50
C LYS A 191 7.38 11.52 28.95
N LEU A 192 7.39 11.87 27.65
CA LEU A 192 8.46 12.63 27.01
C LEU A 192 8.17 14.14 26.96
N SER A 193 7.08 14.62 27.56
CA SER A 193 6.62 16.02 27.49
C SER A 193 6.37 16.44 26.02
N LEU A 194 5.80 15.54 25.22
CA LEU A 194 5.44 15.76 23.83
C LEU A 194 3.93 15.52 23.64
N GLU A 195 3.33 16.27 22.72
CA GLU A 195 2.03 15.91 22.18
C GLU A 195 2.14 14.63 21.34
N TRP A 196 1.02 13.93 21.19
CA TRP A 196 0.98 12.71 20.38
C TRP A 196 1.28 13.05 18.92
N ILE A 197 2.18 12.27 18.32
CA ILE A 197 2.57 12.43 16.92
C ILE A 197 1.85 11.34 16.12
N PRO A 198 1.01 11.72 15.13
CA PRO A 198 0.36 10.76 14.25
C PRO A 198 1.36 9.84 13.54
N PRO A 199 1.03 8.56 13.34
CA PRO A 199 1.91 7.60 12.68
C PRO A 199 2.47 8.09 11.35
N GLU A 200 1.65 8.73 10.53
CA GLU A 200 2.00 9.26 9.23
C GLU A 200 3.11 10.33 9.26
N CYS A 201 3.27 10.98 10.39
CA CYS A 201 4.30 12.02 10.59
C CYS A 201 5.63 11.48 11.14
N ARG A 202 5.71 10.20 11.55
CA ARG A 202 6.88 9.64 12.28
C ARG A 202 8.01 9.22 11.34
N GLU A 203 8.56 10.14 10.54
CA GLU A 203 9.53 9.83 9.49
C GLU A 203 10.90 10.49 9.68
N THR A 204 10.97 11.80 9.82
CA THR A 204 12.23 12.56 9.74
C THR A 204 12.84 12.94 11.10
N GLY A 205 12.05 12.95 12.17
CA GLY A 205 12.41 13.45 13.49
C GLY A 205 12.19 14.96 13.67
N GLU A 206 11.95 15.73 12.60
CA GLU A 206 11.64 17.16 12.67
C GLU A 206 10.26 17.42 13.27
N GLU A 207 9.33 16.50 13.07
CA GLU A 207 7.98 16.51 13.63
C GLU A 207 7.96 16.59 15.15
N ILE A 208 9.04 16.17 15.83
CA ILE A 208 9.18 16.28 17.28
C ILE A 208 9.25 17.75 17.73
N ASN A 209 9.86 18.62 16.93
CA ASN A 209 9.92 20.04 17.21
C ASN A 209 8.57 20.72 17.06
N PHE A 210 7.75 20.27 16.12
CA PHE A 210 6.36 20.72 15.98
C PHE A 210 5.50 20.24 17.16
N ALA A 211 5.60 18.99 17.56
CA ALA A 211 4.85 18.38 18.66
C ALA A 211 5.15 19.04 20.04
N ARG A 212 6.25 19.76 20.18
CA ARG A 212 6.56 20.57 21.37
C ARG A 212 5.81 21.89 21.41
N LYS A 213 5.34 22.39 20.26
CA LYS A 213 4.78 23.72 20.11
C LYS A 213 3.27 23.71 19.93
N GLN A 214 2.75 22.68 19.30
CA GLN A 214 1.33 22.56 18.93
C GLN A 214 0.91 21.11 18.73
N ASN A 215 -0.38 20.84 18.81
CA ASN A 215 -0.96 19.55 18.47
C ASN A 215 -0.90 19.33 16.96
N LEU A 216 -0.11 18.38 16.53
CA LEU A 216 0.03 18.03 15.10
C LEU A 216 -1.25 17.43 14.52
N ASP A 217 -2.00 16.67 15.32
CA ASP A 217 -3.24 16.01 14.85
C ASP A 217 -4.25 17.06 14.38
N ASP A 218 -4.39 18.18 15.12
CA ASP A 218 -5.27 19.28 14.74
C ASP A 218 -4.77 20.09 13.53
N SER A 219 -3.51 19.91 13.14
CA SER A 219 -2.89 20.64 12.03
C SER A 219 -2.91 19.85 10.72
N LEU A 220 -3.24 18.56 10.77
CA LEU A 220 -3.29 17.70 9.57
C LEU A 220 -4.65 17.82 8.88
N VAL A 221 -4.62 17.82 7.54
CA VAL A 221 -5.85 17.77 6.74
C VAL A 221 -6.47 16.39 6.86
N GLY A 222 -7.66 16.34 7.42
CA GLY A 222 -8.50 15.14 7.51
C GLY A 222 -9.58 15.09 6.42
N TRP A 223 -10.32 14.00 6.38
CA TRP A 223 -11.44 13.84 5.42
C TRP A 223 -12.52 14.91 5.57
N ASN A 224 -12.76 15.38 6.80
CA ASN A 224 -13.77 16.41 7.08
C ASN A 224 -13.34 17.81 6.62
N ASP A 225 -12.07 18.01 6.34
CA ASP A 225 -11.54 19.28 5.86
C ASP A 225 -11.61 19.41 4.34
N VAL A 226 -11.84 18.28 3.64
CA VAL A 226 -11.96 18.27 2.18
C VAL A 226 -13.32 18.82 1.77
N GLN A 227 -13.34 20.02 1.19
CA GLN A 227 -14.55 20.73 0.82
C GLN A 227 -15.00 20.48 -0.62
N GLY A 228 -14.15 19.97 -1.47
CA GLY A 228 -14.47 19.70 -2.86
C GLY A 228 -13.33 19.10 -3.64
N VAL A 229 -13.57 18.80 -4.90
CA VAL A 229 -12.61 18.15 -5.79
C VAL A 229 -12.59 18.81 -7.17
N PHE A 230 -11.42 18.79 -7.81
CA PHE A 230 -11.19 19.21 -9.19
C PHE A 230 -10.63 18.06 -10.01
N HIS A 231 -10.46 18.28 -11.32
CA HIS A 231 -9.89 17.34 -12.26
C HIS A 231 -10.73 16.06 -12.39
N ASN A 232 -12.05 16.27 -12.59
CA ASN A 232 -12.99 15.19 -12.84
C ASN A 232 -13.45 15.22 -14.29
N HIS A 233 -13.48 14.05 -14.91
CA HIS A 233 -13.91 13.85 -16.29
C HIS A 233 -15.25 13.14 -16.31
N THR A 234 -16.11 13.52 -17.26
CA THR A 234 -17.44 12.93 -17.43
C THR A 234 -17.52 12.17 -18.76
N THR A 235 -18.68 11.55 -19.01
CA THR A 235 -18.99 10.92 -20.31
C THR A 235 -19.07 11.91 -21.47
N PHE A 236 -18.94 13.19 -21.22
CA PHE A 236 -18.78 14.20 -22.29
C PHE A 236 -17.41 14.05 -22.98
N SER A 237 -16.34 13.67 -22.23
CA SER A 237 -15.03 13.33 -22.81
C SER A 237 -14.71 11.84 -22.63
N ASP A 238 -13.77 11.48 -21.78
CA ASP A 238 -13.28 10.12 -21.57
C ASP A 238 -13.62 9.54 -20.19
N GLY A 239 -14.41 10.26 -19.38
CA GLY A 239 -14.88 9.76 -18.11
C GLY A 239 -15.94 8.67 -18.26
N SER A 240 -16.15 7.88 -17.21
CA SER A 240 -17.08 6.75 -17.18
C SER A 240 -18.45 7.08 -16.56
N ALA A 241 -18.56 8.21 -15.85
CA ALA A 241 -19.80 8.65 -15.17
C ALA A 241 -20.38 9.91 -15.83
N THR A 242 -21.72 10.04 -15.81
CA THR A 242 -22.36 11.26 -16.31
C THR A 242 -22.12 12.44 -15.36
N LEU A 243 -22.34 13.66 -15.87
CA LEU A 243 -22.24 14.88 -15.07
C LEU A 243 -23.14 14.81 -13.82
N GLU A 244 -24.39 14.36 -14.00
CA GLU A 244 -25.35 14.23 -12.90
C GLU A 244 -24.91 13.21 -11.85
N GLN A 245 -24.32 12.08 -12.29
CA GLN A 245 -23.78 11.06 -11.39
C GLN A 245 -22.62 11.63 -10.57
N MET A 246 -21.71 12.38 -11.21
CA MET A 246 -20.57 13.01 -10.56
C MET A 246 -21.03 14.05 -9.53
N VAL A 247 -21.96 14.94 -9.89
CA VAL A 247 -22.52 15.96 -9.00
C VAL A 247 -23.28 15.32 -7.83
N LYS A 248 -24.09 14.29 -8.11
CA LYS A 248 -24.79 13.55 -7.05
C LYS A 248 -23.78 12.93 -6.07
N ARG A 249 -22.74 12.28 -6.57
CA ARG A 249 -21.71 11.67 -5.71
C ARG A 249 -20.97 12.69 -4.87
N ALA A 250 -20.60 13.84 -5.43
CA ALA A 250 -19.98 14.93 -4.68
C ALA A 250 -20.89 15.42 -3.53
N ARG A 251 -22.18 15.58 -3.79
CA ARG A 251 -23.18 15.94 -2.78
C ARG A 251 -23.33 14.87 -1.70
N ASP A 252 -23.41 13.60 -2.08
CA ASP A 252 -23.50 12.46 -1.15
C ASP A 252 -22.27 12.35 -0.22
N LEU A 253 -21.11 12.85 -0.69
CA LEU A 253 -19.87 12.94 0.09
C LEU A 253 -19.78 14.22 0.95
N GLY A 254 -20.76 15.11 0.88
CA GLY A 254 -20.78 16.38 1.62
C GLY A 254 -19.89 17.47 1.02
N PHE A 255 -19.44 17.34 -0.22
CA PHE A 255 -18.62 18.36 -0.88
C PHE A 255 -19.45 19.60 -1.19
N GLN A 256 -18.82 20.77 -1.01
CA GLN A 256 -19.41 22.07 -1.28
C GLN A 256 -19.31 22.45 -2.77
N TYR A 257 -18.32 21.89 -3.48
CA TYR A 257 -18.10 22.13 -4.91
C TYR A 257 -17.47 20.91 -5.60
N ILE A 258 -17.64 20.85 -6.91
CA ILE A 258 -16.96 19.94 -7.81
C ILE A 258 -16.53 20.70 -9.06
N GLY A 259 -15.26 20.58 -9.47
CA GLY A 259 -14.74 21.09 -10.73
C GLY A 259 -14.77 20.01 -11.80
N ILE A 260 -15.50 20.24 -12.88
CA ILE A 260 -15.49 19.38 -14.07
C ILE A 260 -14.40 19.86 -15.01
N SER A 261 -13.58 18.92 -15.48
CA SER A 261 -12.36 19.20 -16.27
C SER A 261 -12.31 18.31 -17.51
N ASP A 262 -13.42 18.17 -18.20
CA ASP A 262 -13.49 17.42 -19.44
C ASP A 262 -12.51 17.97 -20.49
N HIS A 263 -11.92 17.08 -21.25
CA HIS A 263 -10.92 17.44 -22.26
C HIS A 263 -11.49 18.35 -23.35
N SER A 264 -10.69 19.32 -23.79
CA SER A 264 -11.01 20.19 -24.92
C SER A 264 -10.68 19.54 -26.27
N GLN A 265 -11.12 20.12 -27.36
CA GLN A 265 -10.98 19.58 -28.71
C GLN A 265 -9.55 19.24 -29.15
N THR A 266 -8.52 19.80 -28.49
CA THR A 266 -7.11 19.48 -28.77
C THR A 266 -6.72 18.09 -28.30
N ALA A 267 -7.45 17.52 -27.34
CA ALA A 267 -7.26 16.18 -26.82
C ALA A 267 -8.14 15.16 -27.58
N PHE A 268 -7.91 15.02 -28.88
CA PHE A 268 -8.68 14.11 -29.76
C PHE A 268 -8.66 12.64 -29.27
N TYR A 269 -7.60 12.19 -28.63
CA TYR A 269 -7.43 10.85 -28.06
C TYR A 269 -8.35 10.58 -26.85
N ALA A 270 -8.87 11.64 -26.24
CA ALA A 270 -9.75 11.59 -25.06
C ALA A 270 -11.18 12.11 -25.38
N ASN A 271 -11.60 12.09 -26.64
CA ASN A 271 -12.90 12.62 -27.10
C ASN A 271 -13.14 14.08 -26.68
N GLY A 272 -12.11 14.92 -26.72
CA GLY A 272 -12.17 16.30 -26.24
C GLY A 272 -13.27 17.13 -26.88
N LEU A 273 -13.97 17.92 -26.07
CA LEU A 273 -15.20 18.64 -26.41
C LEU A 273 -14.94 19.78 -27.39
N LYS A 274 -15.76 19.85 -28.42
CA LYS A 274 -15.89 21.04 -29.29
C LYS A 274 -16.73 22.10 -28.58
N LYS A 275 -16.70 23.32 -29.11
CA LYS A 275 -17.39 24.47 -28.55
C LYS A 275 -18.90 24.23 -28.30
N ASP A 276 -19.59 23.66 -29.27
CA ASP A 276 -21.01 23.31 -29.19
C ASP A 276 -21.34 22.24 -28.13
N GLN A 277 -20.37 21.38 -27.84
CA GLN A 277 -20.49 20.36 -26.81
C GLN A 277 -20.28 20.97 -25.40
N ILE A 278 -19.34 21.92 -25.27
CA ILE A 278 -19.14 22.68 -24.04
C ILE A 278 -20.41 23.47 -23.67
N GLU A 279 -20.99 24.14 -24.67
CA GLU A 279 -22.26 24.90 -24.48
C GLU A 279 -23.43 24.00 -24.03
N LYS A 280 -23.44 22.71 -24.43
CA LYS A 280 -24.44 21.74 -23.98
C LYS A 280 -24.15 21.17 -22.58
N GLN A 281 -22.89 21.18 -22.14
CA GLN A 281 -22.50 20.72 -20.83
C GLN A 281 -22.86 21.74 -19.74
N HIS A 282 -22.82 23.04 -20.08
CA HIS A 282 -23.19 24.15 -19.17
C HIS A 282 -24.69 24.34 -19.07
#